data_62e5bb52b6279f32f3c31a746882a101
#
_entry.id   62e5bb52b6279f32f3c31a746882a101
#
_cell.length_a   1.000
_cell.length_b   1.000
_cell.length_c   1.000
_cell.angle_alpha   90.00
_cell.angle_beta   90.00
_cell.angle_gamma   90.00
#
_symmetry.space_group_name_H-M   'P 1'
#
loop_
_entity.id
_entity.type
_entity.pdbx_description
1 polymer ?
#
loop_
_entity_poly.entity_id
_entity_poly.type
_entity_poly.pdbx_seq_one_letter_code
_entity_poly.pdbx_strand_id
1 'polypeptide(L)'
;MGTSHQRGFVTPRGRQWYGYYRKVVNDPTTNEQKTVRVPVILGLKSKMSKFEAREALQREITKQIGEPGSPTRIMNDGSVTFAWFVENRFLPLKEAAWKEETAKTKKILIQRDLIDPLGEIPLVNFDKFSLQLHLNKLAITRSKDRVLQMRAYVRDIFAEAVDQDFLAKDPARKVKVPAQLRETDTTTLTWDQLGLALMELALRDRILLELDMTNALRPSELLAFRWKCFDYDACTLKIMETVYKGKIRPWGKTKKSLTVIHIPRKLADDLEAWRLECGERAREAASKDKTKLPNLSPDDFIFANEVGGFLDTDNFRKRVLHKLARDLELPKLTFQVIRRTIATLAQKKGTVKDVQGVMRHSRAATTTDVYMQEIPESVQATVNSINRELRKSSDKNHRKTVKPLPDAVAFGGKVLKRGAVSVKVFGNLTPNDTKRSEKEVGFFR
;
A
#
# COMPACT_ATOMS: atom_id res chain seq x y z
N MET A 1 2.66 1.48 -30.86
CA MET A 1 1.88 0.95 -31.99
C MET A 1 2.11 -0.54 -32.05
N GLY A 2 1.07 -1.33 -31.80
CA GLY A 2 1.17 -2.79 -31.73
C GLY A 2 1.54 -3.39 -33.08
N THR A 3 2.60 -4.16 -33.12
CA THR A 3 2.93 -5.01 -34.26
C THR A 3 1.90 -6.13 -34.35
N SER A 4 0.88 -5.94 -35.17
CA SER A 4 -0.07 -7.02 -35.48
C SER A 4 0.69 -8.16 -36.11
N HIS A 5 0.51 -9.37 -35.63
CA HIS A 5 0.98 -10.61 -36.26
C HIS A 5 0.60 -10.61 -37.73
N GLN A 6 1.58 -10.46 -38.60
CA GLN A 6 1.34 -10.35 -40.02
C GLN A 6 0.96 -11.71 -40.60
N ARG A 7 -0.34 -11.95 -40.71
CA ARG A 7 -0.89 -13.11 -41.44
C ARG A 7 -0.94 -12.75 -42.92
N GLY A 8 0.01 -13.27 -43.71
CA GLY A 8 -0.08 -13.20 -45.14
C GLY A 8 -1.38 -13.83 -45.68
N PHE A 9 -1.74 -13.60 -46.93
CA PHE A 9 -2.87 -14.31 -47.51
C PHE A 9 -2.41 -15.15 -48.71
N VAL A 10 -3.11 -16.27 -48.94
CA VAL A 10 -2.86 -17.21 -50.01
C VAL A 10 -3.97 -17.16 -51.04
N THR A 11 -3.62 -17.02 -52.30
CA THR A 11 -4.57 -16.99 -53.41
C THR A 11 -4.13 -17.96 -54.51
N PRO A 12 -5.07 -18.63 -55.22
CA PRO A 12 -4.75 -19.42 -56.40
C PRO A 12 -4.53 -18.52 -57.60
N ARG A 13 -3.46 -18.75 -58.36
CA ARG A 13 -3.21 -18.10 -59.61
C ARG A 13 -2.78 -19.13 -60.64
N GLY A 14 -3.66 -19.41 -61.64
CA GLY A 14 -3.44 -20.52 -62.56
C GLY A 14 -3.35 -21.88 -61.83
N ARG A 15 -2.31 -22.63 -62.14
CA ARG A 15 -2.05 -23.97 -61.51
C ARG A 15 -1.27 -23.92 -60.20
N GLN A 16 -0.96 -22.71 -59.67
CA GLN A 16 -0.09 -22.52 -58.51
C GLN A 16 -0.78 -21.77 -57.37
N TRP A 17 -0.28 -21.99 -56.12
CA TRP A 17 -0.59 -21.18 -54.97
C TRP A 17 0.40 -20.05 -54.82
N TYR A 18 -0.09 -18.79 -54.67
CA TYR A 18 0.67 -17.60 -54.41
C TYR A 18 0.37 -17.12 -52.98
N GLY A 19 1.43 -16.83 -52.23
CA GLY A 19 1.39 -16.12 -50.96
C GLY A 19 1.75 -14.65 -51.11
N TYR A 20 1.12 -13.82 -50.33
CA TYR A 20 1.46 -12.38 -50.26
C TYR A 20 1.67 -11.99 -48.81
N TYR A 21 2.79 -11.34 -48.54
CA TYR A 21 3.09 -10.73 -47.27
C TYR A 21 3.64 -9.31 -47.45
N ARG A 22 3.73 -8.52 -46.37
CA ARG A 22 4.26 -7.18 -46.37
C ARG A 22 5.68 -7.17 -45.86
N LYS A 23 6.61 -6.50 -46.53
CA LYS A 23 7.99 -6.29 -46.07
C LYS A 23 8.26 -4.80 -46.00
N VAL A 24 8.90 -4.36 -44.90
CA VAL A 24 9.40 -2.96 -44.81
C VAL A 24 10.74 -2.91 -45.50
N VAL A 25 10.86 -2.03 -46.49
CA VAL A 25 12.09 -1.82 -47.28
C VAL A 25 12.47 -0.34 -47.14
N ASN A 26 13.74 -0.09 -46.87
CA ASN A 26 14.26 1.29 -46.90
C ASN A 26 14.42 1.74 -48.37
N ASP A 27 13.84 2.85 -48.71
CA ASP A 27 14.01 3.47 -50.02
C ASP A 27 15.46 3.99 -50.11
N PRO A 28 16.26 3.50 -51.10
CA PRO A 28 17.68 3.85 -51.18
C PRO A 28 17.92 5.33 -51.53
N THR A 29 16.89 6.05 -52.00
CA THR A 29 17.00 7.46 -52.38
C THR A 29 16.54 8.42 -51.29
N THR A 30 15.54 8.05 -50.47
CA THR A 30 14.93 8.95 -49.47
C THR A 30 15.20 8.50 -48.01
N ASN A 31 15.78 7.33 -47.81
CA ASN A 31 15.98 6.69 -46.49
C ASN A 31 14.68 6.51 -45.65
N GLU A 32 13.52 6.64 -46.33
CA GLU A 32 12.21 6.42 -45.68
C GLU A 32 11.81 4.95 -45.72
N GLN A 33 11.16 4.48 -44.66
CA GLN A 33 10.63 3.13 -44.59
C GLN A 33 9.30 3.02 -45.37
N LYS A 34 9.30 2.21 -46.44
CA LYS A 34 8.09 1.89 -47.21
C LYS A 34 7.70 0.43 -47.01
N THR A 35 6.40 0.18 -46.78
CA THR A 35 5.85 -1.16 -46.71
C THR A 35 5.47 -1.65 -48.12
N VAL A 36 6.20 -2.66 -48.61
CA VAL A 36 5.97 -3.26 -49.91
C VAL A 36 5.32 -4.63 -49.77
N ARG A 37 4.38 -4.96 -50.69
CA ARG A 37 3.76 -6.29 -50.77
C ARG A 37 4.64 -7.18 -51.64
N VAL A 38 5.11 -8.30 -51.05
CA VAL A 38 5.98 -9.29 -51.71
C VAL A 38 5.16 -10.52 -52.09
N PRO A 39 5.12 -10.90 -53.39
CA PRO A 39 4.52 -12.15 -53.81
C PRO A 39 5.52 -13.29 -53.72
N VAL A 40 5.05 -14.49 -53.28
CA VAL A 40 5.83 -15.74 -53.23
C VAL A 40 5.04 -16.87 -53.83
N ILE A 41 5.71 -17.67 -54.68
CA ILE A 41 5.15 -18.93 -55.22
C ILE A 41 5.35 -20.03 -54.18
N LEU A 42 4.25 -20.62 -53.75
CA LEU A 42 4.26 -21.64 -52.66
C LEU A 42 4.29 -23.07 -53.18
N GLY A 43 3.70 -23.33 -54.32
CA GLY A 43 3.70 -24.64 -54.96
C GLY A 43 2.49 -24.88 -55.85
N LEU A 44 2.46 -26.10 -56.50
CA LEU A 44 1.41 -26.51 -57.42
C LEU A 44 0.14 -26.92 -56.64
N LYS A 45 -1.04 -26.51 -57.13
CA LYS A 45 -2.35 -26.91 -56.54
C LYS A 45 -2.59 -28.41 -56.55
N SER A 46 -2.00 -29.12 -57.52
CA SER A 46 -2.11 -30.57 -57.62
C SER A 46 -1.31 -31.34 -56.56
N LYS A 47 -0.34 -30.65 -55.91
CA LYS A 47 0.55 -31.29 -54.90
C LYS A 47 0.39 -30.71 -53.51
N MET A 48 -0.46 -29.68 -53.34
CA MET A 48 -0.56 -28.94 -52.08
C MET A 48 -1.97 -28.39 -51.86
N SER A 49 -2.55 -28.68 -50.71
CA SER A 49 -3.83 -28.11 -50.28
C SER A 49 -3.69 -26.62 -49.93
N LYS A 50 -4.80 -25.89 -49.80
CA LYS A 50 -4.82 -24.50 -49.36
C LYS A 50 -4.28 -24.33 -47.95
N PHE A 51 -4.41 -25.32 -47.09
CA PHE A 51 -3.91 -25.36 -45.75
C PHE A 51 -2.37 -25.44 -45.74
N GLU A 52 -1.80 -26.39 -46.47
CA GLU A 52 -0.36 -26.56 -46.64
C GLU A 52 0.29 -25.34 -47.28
N ALA A 53 -0.41 -24.70 -48.25
CA ALA A 53 0.06 -23.43 -48.83
C ALA A 53 0.09 -22.29 -47.79
N ARG A 54 -0.85 -22.25 -46.84
CA ARG A 54 -0.79 -21.26 -45.73
C ARG A 54 0.37 -21.53 -44.78
N GLU A 55 0.64 -22.78 -44.45
CA GLU A 55 1.81 -23.15 -43.64
C GLU A 55 3.12 -22.85 -44.36
N ALA A 56 3.20 -23.11 -45.66
CA ALA A 56 4.37 -22.75 -46.48
C ALA A 56 4.59 -21.25 -46.51
N LEU A 57 3.52 -20.43 -46.66
CA LEU A 57 3.62 -18.99 -46.56
C LEU A 57 4.10 -18.55 -45.18
N GLN A 58 3.62 -19.16 -44.13
CA GLN A 58 4.05 -18.82 -42.77
C GLN A 58 5.54 -19.14 -42.54
N ARG A 59 6.00 -20.28 -43.08
CA ARG A 59 7.46 -20.63 -43.05
C ARG A 59 8.30 -19.62 -43.83
N GLU A 60 7.80 -19.16 -44.98
CA GLU A 60 8.52 -18.17 -45.82
C GLU A 60 8.53 -16.79 -45.15
N ILE A 61 7.46 -16.35 -44.56
CA ILE A 61 7.41 -15.11 -43.74
C ILE A 61 8.43 -15.20 -42.60
N THR A 62 8.52 -16.35 -41.92
CA THR A 62 9.46 -16.58 -40.82
C THR A 62 10.94 -16.55 -41.30
N LYS A 63 11.23 -17.08 -42.48
CA LYS A 63 12.59 -17.03 -43.09
C LYS A 63 13.02 -15.60 -43.45
N GLN A 64 12.09 -14.82 -44.01
CA GLN A 64 12.39 -13.47 -44.53
C GLN A 64 12.43 -12.38 -43.44
N ILE A 65 11.82 -12.62 -42.29
CA ILE A 65 11.91 -11.72 -41.12
C ILE A 65 13.25 -11.89 -40.39
N GLY A 66 14.04 -12.93 -40.74
CA GLY A 66 15.30 -13.32 -40.09
C GLY A 66 16.58 -12.76 -40.71
N GLU A 67 16.56 -11.80 -41.63
CA GLU A 67 17.79 -11.18 -42.16
C GLU A 67 18.43 -10.17 -41.20
N PRO A 68 19.79 -10.11 -41.12
CA PRO A 68 20.51 -9.25 -40.22
C PRO A 68 20.35 -7.78 -40.60
N GLY A 69 19.62 -7.03 -39.76
CA GLY A 69 19.33 -5.60 -39.92
C GLY A 69 17.98 -5.13 -39.37
N SER A 70 17.05 -6.04 -39.11
CA SER A 70 15.85 -5.76 -38.28
C SER A 70 16.23 -5.75 -36.80
N PRO A 71 15.54 -4.94 -35.94
CA PRO A 71 15.73 -5.03 -34.50
C PRO A 71 15.47 -6.49 -34.12
N THR A 72 16.51 -7.15 -33.72
CA THR A 72 16.69 -8.58 -33.58
C THR A 72 15.52 -9.20 -32.83
N ARG A 73 14.68 -9.95 -33.52
CA ARG A 73 13.91 -11.01 -32.91
C ARG A 73 14.96 -11.97 -32.39
N ILE A 74 15.32 -11.86 -31.13
CA ILE A 74 16.13 -12.85 -30.46
C ILE A 74 15.24 -14.11 -30.46
N MET A 75 15.47 -15.00 -31.42
CA MET A 75 14.90 -16.33 -31.39
C MET A 75 15.37 -16.91 -30.07
N ASN A 76 14.44 -17.20 -29.18
CA ASN A 76 14.75 -17.85 -27.93
C ASN A 76 15.10 -19.32 -28.28
N ASP A 77 16.37 -19.56 -28.55
CA ASP A 77 16.96 -20.88 -28.78
C ASP A 77 17.03 -21.72 -27.49
N GLY A 78 16.37 -21.23 -26.43
CA GLY A 78 16.42 -21.83 -25.10
C GLY A 78 17.60 -21.37 -24.25
N SER A 79 18.51 -20.52 -24.78
CA SER A 79 19.70 -20.05 -24.06
C SER A 79 19.42 -18.86 -23.15
N VAL A 80 18.35 -18.09 -23.37
CA VAL A 80 18.05 -16.89 -22.58
C VAL A 80 17.59 -17.28 -21.18
N THR A 81 18.40 -16.91 -20.19
CA THR A 81 18.10 -17.15 -18.77
C THR A 81 17.14 -16.09 -18.20
N PHE A 82 16.51 -16.43 -17.07
CA PHE A 82 15.64 -15.50 -16.36
C PHE A 82 16.39 -14.24 -15.93
N ALA A 83 17.60 -14.39 -15.36
CA ALA A 83 18.43 -13.24 -14.96
C ALA A 83 18.70 -12.31 -16.14
N TRP A 84 19.18 -12.87 -17.26
CA TRP A 84 19.49 -12.07 -18.44
C TRP A 84 18.27 -11.28 -18.93
N PHE A 85 17.10 -11.91 -19.01
CA PHE A 85 15.88 -11.25 -19.46
C PHE A 85 15.46 -10.12 -18.49
N VAL A 86 15.49 -10.38 -17.18
CA VAL A 86 15.10 -9.39 -16.19
C VAL A 86 16.03 -8.18 -16.24
N GLU A 87 17.35 -8.40 -16.30
CA GLU A 87 18.37 -7.34 -16.27
C GLU A 87 18.44 -6.53 -17.56
N ASN A 88 18.31 -7.20 -18.72
CA ASN A 88 18.56 -6.57 -20.03
C ASN A 88 17.28 -6.13 -20.76
N ARG A 89 16.11 -6.62 -20.36
CA ARG A 89 14.83 -6.30 -21.02
C ARG A 89 13.82 -5.69 -20.06
N PHE A 90 13.50 -6.39 -18.97
CA PHE A 90 12.43 -5.97 -18.07
C PHE A 90 12.81 -4.73 -17.23
N LEU A 91 13.93 -4.77 -16.52
CA LEU A 91 14.33 -3.67 -15.64
C LEU A 91 14.56 -2.35 -16.40
N PRO A 92 15.28 -2.28 -17.53
CA PRO A 92 15.48 -1.03 -18.27
C PRO A 92 14.16 -0.40 -18.71
N LEU A 93 13.20 -1.22 -19.16
CA LEU A 93 11.87 -0.75 -19.55
C LEU A 93 11.09 -0.16 -18.38
N LYS A 94 11.13 -0.82 -17.21
CA LYS A 94 10.34 -0.40 -16.03
C LYS A 94 10.99 0.74 -15.25
N GLU A 95 12.31 0.88 -15.29
CA GLU A 95 13.04 1.95 -14.57
C GLU A 95 12.65 3.34 -15.03
N ALA A 96 12.41 3.51 -16.31
CA ALA A 96 11.95 4.79 -16.86
C ALA A 96 10.62 5.28 -16.25
N ALA A 97 9.77 4.33 -15.80
CA ALA A 97 8.48 4.63 -15.17
C ALA A 97 8.56 4.78 -13.64
N TRP A 98 9.67 4.38 -13.00
CA TRP A 98 9.81 4.42 -11.55
C TRP A 98 10.56 5.66 -11.08
N LYS A 99 10.16 6.20 -9.93
CA LYS A 99 11.01 7.17 -9.21
C LYS A 99 12.31 6.49 -8.78
N GLU A 100 13.44 7.20 -8.87
CA GLU A 100 14.80 6.70 -8.60
C GLU A 100 14.90 5.80 -7.35
N GLU A 101 14.42 6.28 -6.21
CA GLU A 101 14.48 5.51 -4.95
C GLU A 101 13.55 4.29 -4.93
N THR A 102 12.45 4.36 -5.67
CA THR A 102 11.57 3.21 -5.88
C THR A 102 12.24 2.16 -6.76
N ALA A 103 12.92 2.60 -7.82
CA ALA A 103 13.68 1.73 -8.70
C ALA A 103 14.78 0.98 -7.92
N LYS A 104 15.60 1.71 -7.14
CA LYS A 104 16.65 1.10 -6.29
C LYS A 104 16.08 0.02 -5.36
N THR A 105 14.99 0.33 -4.67
CA THR A 105 14.35 -0.63 -3.75
C THR A 105 13.81 -1.84 -4.50
N LYS A 106 13.09 -1.62 -5.60
CA LYS A 106 12.51 -2.72 -6.41
C LYS A 106 13.57 -3.62 -6.99
N LYS A 107 14.68 -3.05 -7.51
CA LYS A 107 15.82 -3.82 -8.02
C LYS A 107 16.39 -4.77 -6.96
N ILE A 108 16.70 -4.24 -5.76
CA ILE A 108 17.21 -5.05 -4.66
C ILE A 108 16.26 -6.20 -4.32
N LEU A 109 14.95 -5.95 -4.36
CA LEU A 109 13.95 -6.94 -4.04
C LEU A 109 13.83 -8.03 -5.11
N ILE A 110 13.82 -7.62 -6.38
CA ILE A 110 13.78 -8.52 -7.54
C ILE A 110 15.06 -9.34 -7.58
N GLN A 111 16.22 -8.71 -7.36
CA GLN A 111 17.50 -9.41 -7.29
C GLN A 111 17.46 -10.54 -6.27
N ARG A 112 17.21 -10.19 -5.00
CA ARG A 112 17.32 -11.13 -3.89
C ARG A 112 16.25 -12.24 -3.91
N ASP A 113 15.01 -11.90 -4.26
CA ASP A 113 13.89 -12.81 -4.09
C ASP A 113 13.48 -13.51 -5.41
N LEU A 114 13.99 -13.07 -6.58
CA LEU A 114 13.69 -13.67 -7.89
C LEU A 114 14.97 -14.04 -8.68
N ILE A 115 15.91 -13.10 -8.89
CA ILE A 115 17.10 -13.38 -9.72
C ILE A 115 18.05 -14.34 -9.03
N ASP A 116 18.42 -14.09 -7.77
CA ASP A 116 19.36 -14.98 -7.05
C ASP A 116 18.91 -16.45 -7.02
N PRO A 117 17.60 -16.78 -6.76
CA PRO A 117 17.16 -18.17 -6.73
C PRO A 117 16.74 -18.76 -8.08
N LEU A 118 16.40 -17.95 -9.09
CA LEU A 118 15.80 -18.43 -10.35
C LEU A 118 16.60 -18.01 -11.58
N GLY A 119 17.62 -17.17 -11.43
CA GLY A 119 18.29 -16.47 -12.51
C GLY A 119 18.90 -17.36 -13.58
N GLU A 120 19.51 -18.47 -13.19
CA GLU A 120 20.19 -19.41 -14.08
C GLU A 120 19.24 -20.27 -14.92
N ILE A 121 17.95 -20.27 -14.57
CA ILE A 121 16.96 -21.11 -15.28
C ILE A 121 16.61 -20.45 -16.61
N PRO A 122 16.70 -21.20 -17.75
CA PRO A 122 16.23 -20.70 -19.03
C PRO A 122 14.73 -20.34 -18.98
N LEU A 123 14.34 -19.22 -19.62
CA LEU A 123 12.95 -18.74 -19.62
C LEU A 123 11.95 -19.80 -20.09
N VAL A 124 12.34 -20.60 -21.07
CA VAL A 124 11.48 -21.64 -21.67
C VAL A 124 11.19 -22.80 -20.72
N ASN A 125 12.01 -22.98 -19.69
CA ASN A 125 11.89 -24.07 -18.72
C ASN A 125 10.98 -23.73 -17.54
N PHE A 126 10.45 -22.51 -17.49
CA PHE A 126 9.50 -22.13 -16.44
C PHE A 126 8.10 -22.67 -16.76
N ASP A 127 7.50 -23.25 -15.75
CA ASP A 127 6.10 -23.64 -15.74
C ASP A 127 5.37 -23.05 -14.51
N LYS A 128 4.06 -23.21 -14.50
CA LYS A 128 3.25 -22.73 -13.37
C LYS A 128 3.67 -23.38 -12.04
N PHE A 129 4.07 -24.66 -12.08
CA PHE A 129 4.39 -25.40 -10.85
C PHE A 129 5.65 -24.89 -10.19
N SER A 130 6.73 -24.69 -10.95
CA SER A 130 8.01 -24.15 -10.44
C SER A 130 7.85 -22.76 -9.85
N LEU A 131 7.10 -21.88 -10.54
CA LEU A 131 6.82 -20.52 -10.04
C LEU A 131 5.94 -20.52 -8.78
N GLN A 132 4.93 -21.39 -8.72
CA GLN A 132 4.09 -21.53 -7.53
C GLN A 132 4.88 -22.06 -6.34
N LEU A 133 5.74 -23.07 -6.59
CA LEU A 133 6.61 -23.64 -5.54
C LEU A 133 7.57 -22.59 -4.98
N HIS A 134 8.15 -21.74 -5.84
CA HIS A 134 9.00 -20.65 -5.42
C HIS A 134 8.25 -19.64 -4.52
N LEU A 135 7.04 -19.21 -4.92
CA LEU A 135 6.23 -18.32 -4.09
C LEU A 135 5.81 -18.96 -2.76
N ASN A 136 5.52 -20.27 -2.75
CA ASN A 136 5.23 -21.00 -1.52
C ASN A 136 6.45 -21.02 -0.57
N LYS A 137 7.66 -21.20 -1.10
CA LYS A 137 8.91 -21.09 -0.31
C LYS A 137 9.10 -19.67 0.25
N LEU A 138 8.84 -18.64 -0.55
CA LEU A 138 8.91 -17.25 -0.07
C LEU A 138 7.90 -16.97 1.04
N ALA A 139 6.73 -17.58 1.00
CA ALA A 139 5.67 -17.37 2.00
C ALA A 139 6.10 -17.82 3.42
N ILE A 140 7.01 -18.77 3.53
CA ILE A 140 7.55 -19.25 4.81
C ILE A 140 8.43 -18.18 5.49
N THR A 141 9.22 -17.45 4.70
CA THR A 141 10.28 -16.55 5.22
C THR A 141 9.97 -15.07 5.06
N ARG A 142 9.05 -14.71 4.19
CA ARG A 142 8.72 -13.32 3.86
C ARG A 142 7.34 -12.92 4.40
N SER A 143 7.14 -11.61 4.60
CA SER A 143 5.83 -11.07 4.95
C SER A 143 4.83 -11.22 3.81
N LYS A 144 3.54 -11.21 4.14
CA LYS A 144 2.42 -11.23 3.19
C LYS A 144 2.60 -10.22 2.05
N ASP A 145 2.88 -8.96 2.38
CA ASP A 145 3.04 -7.89 1.39
C ASP A 145 4.20 -8.17 0.43
N ARG A 146 5.29 -8.75 0.94
CA ARG A 146 6.44 -9.13 0.13
C ARG A 146 6.08 -10.24 -0.86
N VAL A 147 5.35 -11.26 -0.43
CA VAL A 147 4.93 -12.36 -1.32
C VAL A 147 3.96 -11.86 -2.39
N LEU A 148 3.00 -10.99 -2.01
CA LEU A 148 2.10 -10.32 -2.96
C LEU A 148 2.88 -9.51 -4.01
N GLN A 149 3.89 -8.76 -3.57
CA GLN A 149 4.74 -7.96 -4.44
C GLN A 149 5.57 -8.84 -5.40
N MET A 150 6.17 -9.94 -4.89
CA MET A 150 6.93 -10.87 -5.73
C MET A 150 6.04 -11.56 -6.76
N ARG A 151 4.82 -11.99 -6.37
CA ARG A 151 3.85 -12.52 -7.33
C ARG A 151 3.51 -11.50 -8.42
N ALA A 152 3.35 -10.24 -8.08
CA ALA A 152 3.08 -9.19 -9.06
C ALA A 152 4.25 -9.04 -10.04
N TYR A 153 5.49 -9.04 -9.55
CA TYR A 153 6.68 -8.97 -10.41
C TYR A 153 6.82 -10.21 -11.30
N VAL A 154 6.65 -11.41 -10.76
CA VAL A 154 6.69 -12.64 -11.56
C VAL A 154 5.70 -12.56 -12.72
N ARG A 155 4.45 -12.15 -12.46
CA ARG A 155 3.45 -11.99 -13.52
C ARG A 155 3.80 -10.90 -14.54
N ASP A 156 4.34 -9.78 -14.08
CA ASP A 156 4.72 -8.67 -14.95
C ASP A 156 5.93 -9.02 -15.83
N ILE A 157 6.93 -9.73 -15.27
CA ILE A 157 8.12 -10.21 -15.99
C ILE A 157 7.73 -11.20 -17.09
N PHE A 158 6.92 -12.22 -16.78
CA PHE A 158 6.54 -13.24 -17.76
C PHE A 158 5.53 -12.73 -18.78
N ALA A 159 4.65 -11.80 -18.43
CA ALA A 159 3.81 -11.10 -19.39
C ALA A 159 4.66 -10.31 -20.40
N GLU A 160 5.66 -9.57 -19.91
CA GLU A 160 6.61 -8.84 -20.76
C GLU A 160 7.45 -9.76 -21.64
N ALA A 161 7.82 -10.95 -21.13
CA ALA A 161 8.54 -11.96 -21.92
C ALA A 161 7.68 -12.50 -23.08
N VAL A 162 6.37 -12.62 -22.89
CA VAL A 162 5.44 -12.98 -23.95
C VAL A 162 5.23 -11.82 -24.94
N ASP A 163 5.07 -10.61 -24.43
CA ASP A 163 4.86 -9.41 -25.26
C ASP A 163 6.08 -9.08 -26.15
N GLN A 164 7.29 -9.47 -25.71
CA GLN A 164 8.52 -9.34 -26.46
C GLN A 164 8.89 -10.60 -27.26
N ASP A 165 7.99 -11.56 -27.43
CA ASP A 165 8.18 -12.82 -28.20
C ASP A 165 9.28 -13.76 -27.66
N PHE A 166 9.73 -13.63 -26.39
CA PHE A 166 10.63 -14.57 -25.75
C PHE A 166 9.93 -15.87 -25.33
N LEU A 167 8.63 -15.81 -25.09
CA LEU A 167 7.80 -16.96 -24.72
C LEU A 167 6.50 -16.99 -25.55
N ALA A 168 6.08 -18.17 -25.92
CA ALA A 168 4.80 -18.37 -26.62
C ALA A 168 3.59 -18.28 -25.67
N LYS A 169 3.77 -18.60 -24.38
CA LYS A 169 2.73 -18.61 -23.35
C LYS A 169 3.28 -18.11 -22.03
N ASP A 170 2.45 -17.40 -21.28
CA ASP A 170 2.78 -16.90 -19.94
C ASP A 170 2.59 -18.01 -18.88
N PRO A 171 3.67 -18.57 -18.30
CA PRO A 171 3.59 -19.59 -17.25
C PRO A 171 3.08 -19.01 -15.91
N ALA A 172 3.21 -17.69 -15.71
CA ALA A 172 2.80 -17.02 -14.47
C ALA A 172 1.33 -16.63 -14.41
N ARG A 173 0.59 -16.70 -15.53
CA ARG A 173 -0.79 -16.23 -15.66
C ARG A 173 -1.73 -16.78 -14.57
N LYS A 174 -1.58 -18.06 -14.21
CA LYS A 174 -2.43 -18.76 -13.24
C LYS A 174 -1.78 -18.97 -11.88
N VAL A 175 -0.65 -18.32 -11.60
CA VAL A 175 0.04 -18.39 -10.30
C VAL A 175 -0.77 -17.65 -9.25
N LYS A 176 -1.04 -18.33 -8.12
CA LYS A 176 -1.86 -17.82 -7.02
C LYS A 176 -1.00 -17.32 -5.85
N VAL A 177 -1.60 -16.49 -5.02
CA VAL A 177 -1.02 -16.16 -3.72
C VAL A 177 -1.09 -17.42 -2.84
N PRO A 178 -0.01 -17.81 -2.15
CA PRO A 178 -0.05 -18.91 -1.18
C PRO A 178 -1.11 -18.66 -0.10
N ALA A 179 -1.84 -19.70 0.30
CA ALA A 179 -2.88 -19.59 1.33
C ALA A 179 -2.28 -19.31 2.71
N GLN A 180 -1.17 -19.97 3.02
CA GLN A 180 -0.46 -19.79 4.29
C GLN A 180 0.54 -18.64 4.15
N LEU A 181 0.15 -17.47 4.63
CA LEU A 181 1.00 -16.29 4.69
C LEU A 181 1.26 -15.92 6.13
N ARG A 182 2.49 -15.52 6.42
CA ARG A 182 2.84 -15.00 7.74
C ARG A 182 2.07 -13.70 7.98
N GLU A 183 1.28 -13.67 9.03
CA GLU A 183 0.60 -12.46 9.47
C GLU A 183 1.64 -11.40 9.89
N THR A 184 1.31 -10.15 9.58
CA THR A 184 2.15 -9.02 9.98
C THR A 184 1.73 -8.60 11.39
N ASP A 185 2.69 -8.53 12.30
CA ASP A 185 2.48 -7.94 13.62
C ASP A 185 2.01 -6.48 13.48
N THR A 186 0.82 -6.22 14.00
CA THR A 186 0.15 -4.90 13.95
C THR A 186 0.09 -4.25 15.33
N THR A 187 1.18 -4.30 16.08
CA THR A 187 1.30 -3.69 17.41
C THR A 187 0.76 -2.26 17.44
N THR A 188 -0.07 -1.97 18.47
CA THR A 188 -0.49 -0.63 18.88
C THR A 188 -0.21 -0.43 20.35
N LEU A 189 -0.18 0.82 20.81
CA LEU A 189 0.06 1.22 22.18
C LEU A 189 -1.23 1.77 22.81
N THR A 190 -1.26 1.78 24.16
CA THR A 190 -2.32 2.45 24.92
C THR A 190 -2.02 3.95 25.10
N TRP A 191 -3.02 4.73 25.55
CA TRP A 191 -2.81 6.14 25.92
C TRP A 191 -1.80 6.29 27.07
N ASP A 192 -1.82 5.38 28.04
CA ASP A 192 -0.89 5.42 29.18
C ASP A 192 0.55 5.17 28.73
N GLN A 193 0.76 4.20 27.83
CA GLN A 193 2.08 3.92 27.27
C GLN A 193 2.62 5.12 26.44
N LEU A 194 1.75 5.81 25.70
CA LEU A 194 2.13 7.02 24.98
C LEU A 194 2.48 8.16 25.95
N GLY A 195 1.70 8.32 27.01
CA GLY A 195 1.95 9.29 28.08
C GLY A 195 3.28 9.07 28.78
N LEU A 196 3.57 7.84 29.20
CA LEU A 196 4.86 7.46 29.80
C LEU A 196 6.03 7.79 28.84
N ALA A 197 5.88 7.46 27.56
CA ALA A 197 6.93 7.74 26.58
C ALA A 197 7.24 9.25 26.46
N LEU A 198 6.24 10.14 26.60
CA LEU A 198 6.45 11.59 26.57
C LEU A 198 7.13 12.11 27.83
N MET A 199 6.86 11.54 28.99
CA MET A 199 7.42 11.99 30.27
C MET A 199 8.94 11.77 30.38
N GLU A 200 9.46 10.72 29.77
CA GLU A 200 10.88 10.34 29.82
C GLU A 200 11.77 11.10 28.82
N LEU A 201 11.20 12.01 28.03
CA LEU A 201 11.91 12.70 26.96
C LEU A 201 12.30 14.14 27.34
N ALA A 202 13.50 14.57 26.93
CA ALA A 202 13.90 15.97 26.96
C ALA A 202 13.00 16.81 26.05
N LEU A 203 12.92 18.13 26.31
CA LEU A 203 11.97 19.04 25.68
C LEU A 203 11.90 18.92 24.16
N ARG A 204 13.02 18.93 23.45
CA ARG A 204 13.05 18.79 21.97
C ARG A 204 12.39 17.50 21.50
N ASP A 205 12.80 16.38 22.05
CA ASP A 205 12.35 15.06 21.59
C ASP A 205 10.91 14.78 22.06
N ARG A 206 10.49 15.35 23.20
CA ARG A 206 9.10 15.34 23.67
C ARG A 206 8.20 16.11 22.70
N ILE A 207 8.54 17.34 22.33
CA ILE A 207 7.76 18.14 21.37
C ILE A 207 7.67 17.42 20.02
N LEU A 208 8.79 16.88 19.53
CA LEU A 208 8.82 16.11 18.29
C LEU A 208 7.85 14.93 18.34
N LEU A 209 7.88 14.16 19.41
CA LEU A 209 7.03 12.98 19.57
C LEU A 209 5.57 13.37 19.78
N GLU A 210 5.28 14.43 20.54
CA GLU A 210 3.94 14.95 20.76
C GLU A 210 3.29 15.46 19.46
N LEU A 211 4.07 16.15 18.61
CA LEU A 211 3.63 16.54 17.27
C LEU A 211 3.27 15.32 16.39
N ASP A 212 4.07 14.26 16.44
CA ASP A 212 3.77 13.02 15.74
C ASP A 212 2.48 12.36 16.26
N MET A 213 2.36 12.26 17.58
CA MET A 213 1.19 11.67 18.24
C MET A 213 -0.10 12.47 18.01
N THR A 214 -0.02 13.79 17.98
CA THR A 214 -1.19 14.67 17.79
C THR A 214 -1.65 14.70 16.32
N ASN A 215 -0.70 14.81 15.40
CA ASN A 215 -0.98 15.04 13.98
C ASN A 215 -0.71 13.82 13.09
N ALA A 216 -0.29 12.70 13.66
CA ALA A 216 0.09 11.49 12.95
C ALA A 216 0.96 11.81 11.71
N LEU A 217 2.05 12.56 11.91
CA LEU A 217 2.96 13.02 10.86
C LEU A 217 3.75 11.86 10.25
N ARG A 218 4.18 12.03 9.01
CA ARG A 218 5.21 11.12 8.48
C ARG A 218 6.58 11.59 8.98
N PRO A 219 7.51 10.69 9.34
CA PRO A 219 8.83 11.10 9.81
C PRO A 219 9.53 12.09 8.87
N SER A 220 9.36 11.90 7.56
CA SER A 220 9.91 12.80 6.55
C SER A 220 9.32 14.21 6.54
N GLU A 221 8.08 14.37 6.99
CA GLU A 221 7.41 15.68 7.16
C GLU A 221 7.83 16.31 8.48
N LEU A 222 7.79 15.53 9.55
CA LEU A 222 8.11 15.96 10.91
C LEU A 222 9.53 16.51 11.04
N LEU A 223 10.52 15.81 10.49
CA LEU A 223 11.92 16.19 10.57
C LEU A 223 12.34 17.31 9.60
N ALA A 224 11.42 17.76 8.75
CA ALA A 224 11.65 18.84 7.80
C ALA A 224 11.13 20.20 8.26
N PHE A 225 10.48 20.30 9.42
CA PHE A 225 9.96 21.56 9.89
C PHE A 225 11.09 22.57 10.18
N ARG A 226 10.92 23.78 9.63
CA ARG A 226 11.76 24.95 9.92
C ARG A 226 10.97 25.99 10.69
N TRP A 227 11.63 26.90 11.36
CA TRP A 227 10.97 27.93 12.14
C TRP A 227 10.02 28.81 11.33
N LYS A 228 10.31 29.09 10.06
CA LYS A 228 9.38 29.77 9.14
C LYS A 228 8.07 29.03 8.86
N CYS A 229 7.99 27.75 9.22
CA CYS A 229 6.78 26.96 9.07
C CYS A 229 5.81 27.10 10.23
N PHE A 230 6.27 27.64 11.36
CA PHE A 230 5.55 27.76 12.61
C PHE A 230 4.91 29.15 12.76
N ASP A 231 3.60 29.16 12.98
CA ASP A 231 2.82 30.33 13.32
C ASP A 231 2.24 30.11 14.72
N TYR A 232 2.79 30.87 15.68
CA TYR A 232 2.43 30.78 17.09
C TYR A 232 0.99 31.28 17.34
N ASP A 233 0.62 32.42 16.74
CA ASP A 233 -0.69 33.03 16.97
C ASP A 233 -1.82 32.19 16.39
N ALA A 234 -1.64 31.68 15.20
CA ALA A 234 -2.58 30.80 14.54
C ALA A 234 -2.55 29.35 15.07
N CYS A 235 -1.58 29.00 15.93
CA CYS A 235 -1.32 27.61 16.36
C CYS A 235 -1.22 26.64 15.19
N THR A 236 -0.39 26.95 14.20
CA THR A 236 -0.25 26.14 13.00
C THR A 236 1.20 25.83 12.64
N LEU A 237 1.37 24.70 11.95
CA LEU A 237 2.61 24.35 11.26
C LEU A 237 2.29 24.06 9.79
N LYS A 238 3.08 24.66 8.90
CA LYS A 238 2.96 24.45 7.45
C LYS A 238 3.96 23.41 6.97
N ILE A 239 3.48 22.30 6.42
CA ILE A 239 4.34 21.30 5.79
C ILE A 239 4.73 21.82 4.41
N MET A 240 5.99 22.21 4.22
CA MET A 240 6.51 22.80 2.98
C MET A 240 7.44 21.87 2.23
N GLU A 241 8.15 21.02 2.95
CA GLU A 241 9.19 20.14 2.41
C GLU A 241 9.22 18.81 3.17
N THR A 242 10.02 17.88 2.71
CA THR A 242 10.23 16.58 3.37
C THR A 242 11.69 16.19 3.35
N VAL A 243 12.16 15.53 4.39
CA VAL A 243 13.51 14.92 4.46
C VAL A 243 13.39 13.43 4.17
N TYR A 244 14.14 12.95 3.20
CA TYR A 244 14.15 11.53 2.86
C TYR A 244 15.52 11.06 2.41
N LYS A 245 16.07 10.04 3.07
CA LYS A 245 17.41 9.47 2.79
C LYS A 245 18.49 10.54 2.64
N GLY A 246 18.58 11.46 3.60
CA GLY A 246 19.61 12.49 3.63
C GLY A 246 19.42 13.63 2.62
N LYS A 247 18.27 13.74 1.96
CA LYS A 247 17.96 14.79 0.98
C LYS A 247 16.69 15.54 1.37
N ILE A 248 16.71 16.86 1.24
CA ILE A 248 15.53 17.71 1.37
C ILE A 248 14.80 17.69 0.02
N ARG A 249 13.48 17.53 0.05
CA ARG A 249 12.62 17.54 -1.12
C ARG A 249 11.52 18.58 -0.95
N PRO A 250 11.36 19.54 -1.90
CA PRO A 250 10.29 20.55 -1.85
C PRO A 250 8.92 19.97 -2.24
N TRP A 251 8.72 18.67 -2.06
CA TRP A 251 7.46 17.95 -2.33
C TRP A 251 7.25 16.83 -1.35
N GLY A 252 5.98 16.52 -1.08
CA GLY A 252 5.57 15.37 -0.29
C GLY A 252 5.33 14.13 -1.15
N LYS A 253 4.97 13.03 -0.50
CA LYS A 253 4.59 11.77 -1.19
C LYS A 253 3.37 11.95 -2.11
N THR A 254 2.43 12.84 -1.73
CA THR A 254 1.22 13.18 -2.47
C THR A 254 0.97 14.69 -2.41
N LYS A 255 0.14 15.24 -3.33
CA LYS A 255 -0.25 16.67 -3.29
C LYS A 255 -0.90 17.09 -1.96
N LYS A 256 -1.64 16.17 -1.29
CA LYS A 256 -2.24 16.41 0.04
C LYS A 256 -1.25 16.38 1.20
N SER A 257 0.00 16.00 0.98
CA SER A 257 1.02 15.99 2.03
C SER A 257 1.51 17.38 2.38
N LEU A 258 1.52 18.32 1.44
CA LEU A 258 1.89 19.71 1.68
C LEU A 258 0.65 20.50 2.10
N THR A 259 0.50 20.78 3.38
CA THR A 259 -0.68 21.41 3.95
C THR A 259 -0.33 22.11 5.26
N VAL A 260 -1.23 22.93 5.75
CA VAL A 260 -1.20 23.49 7.10
C VAL A 260 -1.85 22.51 8.06
N ILE A 261 -1.23 22.25 9.19
CA ILE A 261 -1.77 21.47 10.30
C ILE A 261 -2.00 22.37 11.50
N HIS A 262 -3.06 22.11 12.26
CA HIS A 262 -3.33 22.77 13.53
C HIS A 262 -2.69 22.01 14.67
N ILE A 263 -2.14 22.72 15.63
CA ILE A 263 -1.55 22.18 16.86
C ILE A 263 -2.27 22.77 18.08
N PRO A 264 -2.38 22.02 19.19
CA PRO A 264 -2.93 22.56 20.43
C PRO A 264 -2.11 23.76 20.94
N ARG A 265 -2.77 24.74 21.58
CA ARG A 265 -2.10 25.91 22.15
C ARG A 265 -0.93 25.52 23.05
N LYS A 266 -1.12 24.57 23.95
CA LYS A 266 -0.05 24.12 24.84
C LYS A 266 1.19 23.63 24.09
N LEU A 267 1.00 22.91 22.98
CA LEU A 267 2.12 22.45 22.15
C LEU A 267 2.76 23.61 21.38
N ALA A 268 1.98 24.63 21.00
CA ALA A 268 2.53 25.86 20.44
C ALA A 268 3.36 26.62 21.47
N ASP A 269 2.92 26.68 22.74
CA ASP A 269 3.69 27.29 23.84
C ASP A 269 5.00 26.53 24.12
N ASP A 270 4.97 25.19 24.11
CA ASP A 270 6.17 24.36 24.24
C ASP A 270 7.14 24.57 23.06
N LEU A 271 6.62 24.72 21.82
CA LEU A 271 7.43 25.04 20.64
C LEU A 271 8.08 26.44 20.75
N GLU A 272 7.34 27.41 21.26
CA GLU A 272 7.89 28.76 21.47
C GLU A 272 8.98 28.76 22.56
N ALA A 273 8.77 28.05 23.66
CA ALA A 273 9.80 27.85 24.68
C ALA A 273 11.05 27.18 24.09
N TRP A 274 10.88 26.19 23.24
CA TRP A 274 11.99 25.55 22.50
C TRP A 274 12.68 26.51 21.54
N ARG A 275 11.95 27.42 20.89
CA ARG A 275 12.51 28.46 20.01
C ARG A 275 13.42 29.41 20.78
N LEU A 276 12.97 29.85 21.96
CA LEU A 276 13.76 30.72 22.85
C LEU A 276 15.04 30.02 23.30
N GLU A 277 14.96 28.75 23.72
CA GLU A 277 16.13 27.95 24.11
C GLU A 277 17.12 27.77 22.94
N CYS A 278 16.63 27.52 21.72
CA CYS A 278 17.47 27.46 20.52
C CYS A 278 18.16 28.79 20.23
N GLY A 279 17.46 29.94 20.45
CA GLY A 279 18.03 31.27 20.31
C GLY A 279 19.13 31.56 21.32
N GLU A 280 18.98 31.14 22.58
CA GLU A 280 20.01 31.22 23.60
C GLU A 280 21.24 30.41 23.25
N ARG A 281 21.05 29.16 22.84
CA ARG A 281 22.13 28.27 22.39
C ARG A 281 22.89 28.85 21.18
N ALA A 282 22.18 29.51 20.25
CA ALA A 282 22.82 30.20 19.12
C ALA A 282 23.71 31.37 19.57
N ARG A 283 23.22 32.17 20.50
CA ARG A 283 24.01 33.30 21.10
C ARG A 283 25.26 32.81 21.85
N GLU A 284 25.10 31.74 22.64
CA GLU A 284 26.24 31.11 23.33
C GLU A 284 27.28 30.54 22.36
N ALA A 285 26.81 29.90 21.29
CA ALA A 285 27.69 29.35 20.27
C ALA A 285 28.45 30.47 19.52
N ALA A 286 27.79 31.59 19.21
CA ALA A 286 28.40 32.75 18.56
C ALA A 286 29.39 33.48 19.48
N SER A 287 29.18 33.48 20.80
CA SER A 287 30.14 34.05 21.76
C SER A 287 31.46 33.26 21.81
N LYS A 288 31.39 31.94 21.58
CA LYS A 288 32.56 31.05 21.55
C LYS A 288 33.24 31.00 20.19
N ASP A 289 32.46 31.18 19.12
CA ASP A 289 32.92 31.08 17.73
C ASP A 289 32.26 32.21 16.90
N LYS A 290 33.05 33.24 16.59
CA LYS A 290 32.62 34.41 15.83
C LYS A 290 32.17 34.14 14.39
N THR A 291 32.40 32.92 13.87
CA THR A 291 31.92 32.53 12.56
C THR A 291 30.46 32.11 12.59
N LYS A 292 29.87 31.86 13.76
CA LYS A 292 28.47 31.48 13.95
C LYS A 292 27.58 32.70 14.11
N LEU A 293 26.34 32.59 13.57
CA LEU A 293 25.34 33.65 13.71
C LEU A 293 24.72 33.60 15.11
N PRO A 294 24.58 34.77 15.78
CA PRO A 294 24.03 34.85 17.15
C PRO A 294 22.51 34.69 17.21
N ASN A 295 21.83 34.70 16.07
CA ASN A 295 20.39 34.67 16.00
C ASN A 295 19.92 33.41 15.25
N LEU A 296 18.81 32.87 15.73
CA LEU A 296 18.11 31.78 15.07
C LEU A 296 17.51 32.27 13.73
N SER A 297 17.80 31.55 12.64
CA SER A 297 17.24 31.86 11.33
C SER A 297 15.85 31.25 11.15
N PRO A 298 14.94 31.96 10.46
CA PRO A 298 13.67 31.34 10.04
C PRO A 298 13.85 30.05 9.21
N ASP A 299 15.00 29.88 8.56
CA ASP A 299 15.35 28.72 7.77
C ASP A 299 16.00 27.58 8.58
N ASP A 300 16.28 27.78 9.85
CA ASP A 300 16.81 26.74 10.72
C ASP A 300 15.74 25.68 11.01
N PHE A 301 16.18 24.42 11.14
CA PHE A 301 15.28 23.33 11.49
C PHE A 301 14.81 23.43 12.93
N ILE A 302 13.50 23.21 13.19
CA ILE A 302 12.94 23.15 14.55
C ILE A 302 13.61 22.02 15.34
N PHE A 303 13.84 20.88 14.70
CA PHE A 303 14.52 19.72 15.27
C PHE A 303 15.87 19.50 14.60
N ALA A 304 16.79 20.44 14.88
CA ALA A 304 18.14 20.37 14.33
C ALA A 304 19.00 19.28 15.02
N ASN A 305 19.95 18.74 14.28
CA ASN A 305 21.06 17.97 14.83
C ASN A 305 22.16 18.91 15.39
N GLU A 306 23.24 18.35 15.92
CA GLU A 306 24.33 19.09 16.55
C GLU A 306 25.05 20.10 15.63
N VAL A 307 24.99 19.87 14.31
CA VAL A 307 25.59 20.75 13.29
C VAL A 307 24.55 21.65 12.59
N GLY A 308 23.34 21.77 13.13
CA GLY A 308 22.28 22.64 12.59
C GLY A 308 21.50 22.04 11.40
N GLY A 309 21.83 20.82 10.94
CA GLY A 309 21.11 20.11 9.89
C GLY A 309 19.87 19.38 10.41
N PHE A 310 19.13 18.73 9.50
CA PHE A 310 17.99 17.90 9.88
C PHE A 310 18.42 16.63 10.64
N LEU A 311 17.53 16.10 11.48
CA LEU A 311 17.70 14.81 12.13
C LEU A 311 17.54 13.67 11.13
N ASP A 312 18.43 12.68 11.23
CA ASP A 312 18.28 11.43 10.48
C ASP A 312 17.24 10.52 11.13
N THR A 313 16.26 10.06 10.33
CA THR A 313 15.13 9.24 10.80
C THR A 313 15.57 7.92 11.44
N ASP A 314 16.57 7.26 10.85
CA ASP A 314 17.06 5.96 11.33
C ASP A 314 17.87 6.12 12.62
N ASN A 315 18.66 7.18 12.71
CA ASN A 315 19.39 7.50 13.92
C ASN A 315 18.44 7.86 15.07
N PHE A 316 17.45 8.71 14.84
CA PHE A 316 16.46 9.06 15.86
C PHE A 316 15.68 7.81 16.32
N ARG A 317 15.24 6.98 15.40
CA ARG A 317 14.55 5.71 15.71
C ARG A 317 15.41 4.82 16.60
N LYS A 318 16.70 4.63 16.27
CA LYS A 318 17.59 3.74 17.02
C LYS A 318 18.00 4.32 18.38
N ARG A 319 18.36 5.60 18.40
CA ARG A 319 18.94 6.25 19.61
C ARG A 319 17.88 6.72 20.60
N VAL A 320 16.69 7.12 20.12
CA VAL A 320 15.61 7.62 20.95
C VAL A 320 14.50 6.59 21.09
N LEU A 321 13.79 6.26 19.99
CA LEU A 321 12.57 5.43 20.09
C LEU A 321 12.85 4.00 20.56
N HIS A 322 13.86 3.32 20.01
CA HIS A 322 14.18 1.96 20.43
C HIS A 322 14.79 1.90 21.83
N LYS A 323 15.53 2.94 22.23
CA LYS A 323 16.04 3.06 23.60
C LYS A 323 14.86 3.22 24.57
N LEU A 324 14.00 4.21 24.31
CA LEU A 324 12.81 4.47 25.12
C LEU A 324 11.90 3.26 25.25
N ALA A 325 11.71 2.50 24.16
CA ALA A 325 10.92 1.28 24.19
C ALA A 325 11.51 0.21 25.14
N ARG A 326 12.84 0.08 25.18
CA ARG A 326 13.50 -0.85 26.11
C ARG A 326 13.39 -0.37 27.56
N ASP A 327 13.68 0.91 27.77
CA ASP A 327 13.74 1.50 29.12
C ASP A 327 12.36 1.49 29.79
N LEU A 328 11.28 1.56 29.02
CA LEU A 328 9.88 1.51 29.45
C LEU A 328 9.20 0.14 29.24
N GLU A 329 9.93 -0.89 28.85
CA GLU A 329 9.41 -2.24 28.57
C GLU A 329 8.22 -2.23 27.58
N LEU A 330 8.20 -1.30 26.63
CA LEU A 330 7.16 -1.22 25.61
C LEU A 330 7.37 -2.30 24.54
N PRO A 331 6.29 -2.86 23.98
CA PRO A 331 6.40 -3.93 22.98
C PRO A 331 7.22 -3.51 21.77
N LYS A 332 7.00 -2.29 21.28
CA LYS A 332 7.71 -1.70 20.15
C LYS A 332 7.36 -0.23 20.01
N LEU A 333 8.34 0.63 19.83
CA LEU A 333 8.12 2.04 19.58
C LEU A 333 8.83 2.46 18.29
N THR A 334 8.05 2.84 17.28
CA THR A 334 8.53 3.36 15.99
C THR A 334 7.52 4.39 15.48
N PHE A 335 7.91 5.28 14.61
CA PHE A 335 6.99 6.20 13.95
C PHE A 335 5.77 5.51 13.30
N GLN A 336 5.97 4.31 12.73
CA GLN A 336 4.89 3.53 12.15
C GLN A 336 3.91 3.02 13.22
N VAL A 337 4.42 2.54 14.36
CA VAL A 337 3.60 2.08 15.49
C VAL A 337 2.82 3.26 16.07
N ILE A 338 3.47 4.39 16.32
CA ILE A 338 2.82 5.62 16.80
C ILE A 338 1.69 6.01 15.85
N ARG A 339 1.98 6.15 14.58
CA ARG A 339 1.00 6.55 13.58
C ARG A 339 -0.19 5.57 13.48
N ARG A 340 0.04 4.25 13.59
CA ARG A 340 -1.01 3.24 13.66
C ARG A 340 -1.81 3.35 14.94
N THR A 341 -1.15 3.52 16.07
CA THR A 341 -1.77 3.72 17.38
C THR A 341 -2.73 4.90 17.36
N ILE A 342 -2.26 6.06 16.87
CA ILE A 342 -3.11 7.26 16.79
C ILE A 342 -4.30 7.03 15.86
N ALA A 343 -4.11 6.42 14.69
CA ALA A 343 -5.23 6.11 13.81
C ALA A 343 -6.25 5.19 14.47
N THR A 344 -5.79 4.18 15.23
CA THR A 344 -6.65 3.24 15.95
C THR A 344 -7.39 3.92 17.12
N LEU A 345 -6.68 4.68 17.95
CA LEU A 345 -7.27 5.32 19.12
C LEU A 345 -8.19 6.51 18.74
N ALA A 346 -7.89 7.23 17.66
CA ALA A 346 -8.68 8.35 17.18
C ALA A 346 -10.08 7.94 16.70
N GLN A 347 -10.30 6.66 16.38
CA GLN A 347 -11.66 6.14 16.07
C GLN A 347 -12.67 6.40 17.18
N LYS A 348 -12.22 6.43 18.45
CA LYS A 348 -13.08 6.72 19.60
C LYS A 348 -13.39 8.21 19.76
N LYS A 349 -12.71 9.08 19.03
CA LYS A 349 -12.80 10.54 19.17
C LYS A 349 -13.42 11.25 17.97
N GLY A 350 -13.42 10.62 16.79
CA GLY A 350 -13.95 11.21 15.58
C GLY A 350 -14.35 10.16 14.54
N THR A 351 -14.89 10.63 13.42
CA THR A 351 -15.30 9.77 12.31
C THR A 351 -14.07 9.23 11.54
N VAL A 352 -14.28 8.20 10.74
CA VAL A 352 -13.23 7.71 9.79
C VAL A 352 -12.74 8.84 8.89
N LYS A 353 -13.61 9.79 8.54
CA LYS A 353 -13.25 10.94 7.70
C LYS A 353 -12.33 11.92 8.44
N ASP A 354 -12.57 12.14 9.73
CA ASP A 354 -11.72 12.97 10.57
C ASP A 354 -10.34 12.34 10.74
N VAL A 355 -10.30 11.04 11.03
CA VAL A 355 -9.02 10.29 11.12
C VAL A 355 -8.30 10.30 9.78
N GLN A 356 -8.99 10.12 8.66
CA GLN A 356 -8.40 10.26 7.31
C GLN A 356 -7.80 11.65 7.11
N GLY A 357 -8.48 12.69 7.58
CA GLY A 357 -8.00 14.08 7.54
C GLY A 357 -6.71 14.28 8.32
N VAL A 358 -6.68 13.85 9.59
CA VAL A 358 -5.48 13.90 10.45
C VAL A 358 -4.32 13.12 9.83
N MET A 359 -4.59 11.93 9.28
CA MET A 359 -3.59 11.10 8.61
C MET A 359 -3.15 11.65 7.24
N ARG A 360 -3.88 12.59 6.67
CA ARG A 360 -3.68 13.15 5.32
C ARG A 360 -3.60 12.06 4.24
N HIS A 361 -4.51 11.07 4.33
CA HIS A 361 -4.61 10.01 3.34
C HIS A 361 -5.52 10.43 2.19
N SER A 362 -5.11 10.11 0.95
CA SER A 362 -5.91 10.40 -0.24
C SER A 362 -7.15 9.51 -0.34
N ARG A 363 -7.08 8.29 0.22
CA ARG A 363 -8.16 7.29 0.21
C ARG A 363 -8.49 6.85 1.64
N ALA A 364 -9.79 6.73 1.96
CA ALA A 364 -10.24 6.24 3.27
C ALA A 364 -9.77 4.80 3.52
N ALA A 365 -9.81 3.92 2.51
CA ALA A 365 -9.32 2.55 2.60
C ALA A 365 -7.87 2.44 3.12
N THR A 366 -7.00 3.42 2.81
CA THR A 366 -5.65 3.44 3.39
C THR A 366 -5.67 3.63 4.91
N THR A 367 -6.63 4.40 5.41
CA THR A 367 -6.79 4.62 6.86
C THR A 367 -7.37 3.38 7.52
N THR A 368 -8.45 2.83 6.98
CA THR A 368 -9.16 1.68 7.55
C THR A 368 -8.34 0.40 7.47
N ASP A 369 -7.88 0.03 6.28
CA ASP A 369 -7.32 -1.30 6.03
C ASP A 369 -5.87 -1.44 6.52
N VAL A 370 -5.12 -0.32 6.60
CA VAL A 370 -3.69 -0.35 6.93
C VAL A 370 -3.40 0.14 8.35
N TYR A 371 -4.15 1.12 8.83
CA TYR A 371 -3.81 1.83 10.07
C TYR A 371 -4.81 1.64 11.21
N MET A 372 -6.10 1.51 10.92
CA MET A 372 -7.11 1.30 11.96
C MET A 372 -7.22 -0.18 12.31
N GLN A 373 -7.31 -0.50 13.58
CA GLN A 373 -7.62 -1.84 14.07
C GLN A 373 -9.03 -1.86 14.64
N GLU A 374 -9.69 -3.01 14.58
CA GLU A 374 -10.97 -3.22 15.22
C GLU A 374 -10.83 -3.10 16.75
N ILE A 375 -11.77 -2.39 17.37
CA ILE A 375 -11.86 -2.24 18.82
C ILE A 375 -13.16 -2.92 19.25
N PRO A 376 -13.11 -4.13 19.80
CA PRO A 376 -14.33 -4.90 20.14
C PRO A 376 -15.31 -4.15 21.02
N GLU A 377 -14.82 -3.42 22.04
CA GLU A 377 -15.66 -2.63 22.94
C GLU A 377 -16.37 -1.48 22.20
N SER A 378 -15.74 -0.93 21.16
CA SER A 378 -16.35 0.13 20.31
C SER A 378 -17.47 -0.44 19.45
N VAL A 379 -17.30 -1.65 18.92
CA VAL A 379 -18.35 -2.36 18.17
C VAL A 379 -19.53 -2.63 19.08
N GLN A 380 -19.30 -3.17 20.27
CA GLN A 380 -20.34 -3.44 21.26
C GLN A 380 -21.08 -2.15 21.69
N ALA A 381 -20.36 -1.06 21.95
CA ALA A 381 -20.93 0.23 22.28
C ALA A 381 -21.81 0.77 21.15
N THR A 382 -21.40 0.59 19.91
CA THR A 382 -22.17 0.99 18.71
C THR A 382 -23.45 0.18 18.61
N VAL A 383 -23.40 -1.15 18.75
CA VAL A 383 -24.58 -2.03 18.75
C VAL A 383 -25.55 -1.63 19.85
N ASN A 384 -25.07 -1.38 21.07
CA ASN A 384 -25.86 -0.94 22.19
C ASN A 384 -26.52 0.44 21.94
N SER A 385 -25.80 1.35 21.30
CA SER A 385 -26.33 2.67 20.92
C SER A 385 -27.46 2.56 19.89
N ILE A 386 -27.27 1.75 18.85
CA ILE A 386 -28.30 1.47 17.83
C ILE A 386 -29.57 0.90 18.51
N ASN A 387 -29.38 -0.11 19.36
CA ASN A 387 -30.52 -0.71 20.08
C ASN A 387 -31.26 0.31 20.97
N ARG A 388 -30.51 1.20 21.62
CA ARG A 388 -31.11 2.29 22.43
C ARG A 388 -31.95 3.24 21.58
N GLU A 389 -31.46 3.64 20.42
CA GLU A 389 -32.21 4.52 19.51
C GLU A 389 -33.44 3.82 18.91
N LEU A 390 -33.31 2.55 18.56
CA LEU A 390 -34.45 1.75 18.07
C LEU A 390 -35.54 1.64 19.13
N ARG A 391 -35.20 1.38 20.40
CA ARG A 391 -36.16 1.34 21.51
C ARG A 391 -36.86 2.68 21.75
N LYS A 392 -36.07 3.77 21.78
CA LYS A 392 -36.64 5.13 21.88
C LYS A 392 -37.64 5.44 20.77
N SER A 393 -37.31 5.03 19.54
CA SER A 393 -38.22 5.24 18.38
C SER A 393 -39.49 4.38 18.49
N SER A 394 -39.35 3.13 18.94
CA SER A 394 -40.48 2.23 19.18
C SER A 394 -41.42 2.78 20.26
N ASP A 395 -40.89 3.26 21.39
CA ASP A 395 -41.65 3.82 22.49
C ASP A 395 -42.40 5.12 22.08
N LYS A 396 -41.76 5.97 21.28
CA LYS A 396 -42.40 7.17 20.71
C LYS A 396 -43.57 6.81 19.78
N ASN A 397 -43.45 5.78 18.98
CA ASN A 397 -44.50 5.32 18.09
C ASN A 397 -45.65 4.65 18.89
N HIS A 398 -45.34 3.90 19.94
CA HIS A 398 -46.35 3.30 20.81
C HIS A 398 -47.17 4.36 21.56
N ARG A 399 -46.54 5.45 22.02
CA ARG A 399 -47.26 6.60 22.64
C ARG A 399 -48.12 7.38 21.65
N LYS A 400 -47.82 7.38 20.35
CA LYS A 400 -48.62 8.02 19.31
C LYS A 400 -49.83 7.19 18.87
N THR A 401 -49.77 5.87 19.04
CA THR A 401 -50.85 4.94 18.64
C THR A 401 -51.85 4.65 19.73
N VAL A 402 -51.51 4.92 21.00
CA VAL A 402 -52.48 4.86 22.11
C VAL A 402 -53.22 6.19 22.15
N LYS A 403 -54.36 6.29 21.44
CA LYS A 403 -55.35 7.35 21.70
C LYS A 403 -55.82 7.25 23.16
N PRO A 404 -55.89 8.36 23.92
CA PRO A 404 -56.53 8.31 25.23
C PRO A 404 -57.99 7.86 25.01
N LEU A 405 -58.42 6.85 25.75
CA LEU A 405 -59.82 6.49 25.82
C LEU A 405 -60.54 7.73 26.26
N PRO A 406 -61.69 8.10 25.59
CA PRO A 406 -62.52 9.19 26.07
C PRO A 406 -63.00 8.89 27.50
N ASP A 407 -62.98 9.92 28.34
CA ASP A 407 -63.38 9.85 29.72
C ASP A 407 -64.72 9.10 29.86
N ALA A 408 -64.69 8.04 30.68
CA ALA A 408 -65.87 7.25 30.95
C ALA A 408 -66.86 8.11 31.64
N VAL A 409 -67.99 8.33 30.97
CA VAL A 409 -69.24 8.91 31.55
C VAL A 409 -69.61 8.02 32.73
N ALA A 410 -69.65 8.61 33.90
CA ALA A 410 -70.08 7.95 35.13
C ALA A 410 -71.55 7.57 35.01
N PHE A 411 -71.85 6.29 34.88
CA PHE A 411 -73.16 5.70 35.21
C PHE A 411 -73.03 4.73 36.37
N GLY A 412 -73.91 4.92 37.36
CA GLY A 412 -73.89 4.33 38.69
C GLY A 412 -73.67 2.81 38.79
N GLY A 413 -72.99 2.43 39.79
CA GLY A 413 -73.23 1.29 40.67
C GLY A 413 -72.98 -0.12 40.09
N LYS A 414 -71.79 -0.69 40.28
CA LYS A 414 -71.48 -2.00 40.87
C LYS A 414 -70.04 -2.37 40.63
N VAL A 415 -69.28 -2.50 41.66
CA VAL A 415 -67.90 -2.99 41.64
C VAL A 415 -67.90 -4.50 41.33
N LEU A 416 -67.45 -4.85 40.13
CA LEU A 416 -67.00 -6.22 39.78
C LEU A 416 -65.50 -6.28 39.79
N LYS A 417 -64.92 -7.01 40.77
CA LYS A 417 -63.54 -7.33 40.83
C LYS A 417 -63.19 -8.16 39.60
N ARG A 418 -62.39 -7.58 38.67
CA ARG A 418 -61.75 -8.33 37.58
C ARG A 418 -60.44 -8.98 38.07
N GLY A 419 -60.36 -10.30 37.87
CA GLY A 419 -59.24 -11.13 38.23
C GLY A 419 -57.98 -10.74 37.51
N ALA A 420 -56.88 -10.90 38.22
CA ALA A 420 -55.52 -10.71 37.76
C ALA A 420 -55.22 -11.68 36.62
N VAL A 421 -54.86 -11.16 35.43
CA VAL A 421 -54.21 -11.92 34.37
C VAL A 421 -52.75 -11.92 34.66
N SER A 422 -52.26 -13.07 35.10
CA SER A 422 -50.85 -13.36 35.36
C SER A 422 -50.10 -13.41 34.03
N VAL A 423 -49.34 -12.36 33.71
CA VAL A 423 -48.31 -12.43 32.68
C VAL A 423 -47.07 -13.09 33.24
N LYS A 424 -46.80 -14.30 32.80
CA LYS A 424 -45.52 -14.97 33.11
C LYS A 424 -44.36 -14.18 32.49
N VAL A 425 -43.67 -13.46 33.35
CA VAL A 425 -42.36 -12.91 33.03
C VAL A 425 -41.34 -14.05 33.05
N PHE A 426 -40.77 -14.35 31.92
CA PHE A 426 -39.59 -15.27 31.87
C PHE A 426 -38.43 -14.62 32.64
N GLY A 427 -38.07 -15.29 33.69
CA GLY A 427 -37.06 -14.83 34.65
C GLY A 427 -35.64 -14.79 34.02
N ASN A 428 -34.89 -13.90 34.57
CA ASN A 428 -33.44 -13.71 34.36
C ASN A 428 -32.68 -15.02 34.56
N LEU A 429 -31.95 -15.46 33.56
CA LEU A 429 -30.87 -16.40 33.65
C LEU A 429 -29.61 -15.67 34.13
N THR A 430 -29.22 -15.91 35.37
CA THR A 430 -27.92 -15.55 35.92
C THR A 430 -26.84 -16.54 35.38
N PRO A 431 -25.61 -16.11 35.18
CA PRO A 431 -24.54 -16.97 34.69
C PRO A 431 -23.87 -17.72 35.85
N ASN A 432 -24.35 -18.93 36.14
CA ASN A 432 -23.60 -19.93 36.93
C ASN A 432 -24.32 -21.27 36.78
N ASP A 433 -23.90 -22.06 35.78
CA ASP A 433 -24.03 -23.51 35.75
C ASP A 433 -23.37 -24.06 34.44
N THR A 434 -22.05 -24.01 34.42
CA THR A 434 -21.25 -24.81 33.50
C THR A 434 -20.28 -25.66 34.32
N LYS A 435 -20.81 -26.71 34.92
CA LYS A 435 -20.04 -27.92 35.31
C LYS A 435 -20.99 -29.09 35.39
N ARG A 436 -20.97 -29.92 34.38
CA ARG A 436 -21.24 -31.38 34.29
C ARG A 436 -21.93 -31.74 32.99
N SER A 437 -21.18 -32.25 32.05
CA SER A 437 -21.29 -33.60 31.51
C SER A 437 -20.41 -33.71 30.25
N GLU A 438 -19.17 -34.08 30.48
CA GLU A 438 -18.48 -34.96 29.52
C GLU A 438 -19.08 -36.34 29.73
N LYS A 439 -19.63 -36.91 28.62
CA LYS A 439 -19.50 -38.32 28.27
C LYS A 439 -20.36 -38.63 27.03
N GLU A 440 -19.66 -39.21 26.06
CA GLU A 440 -20.15 -40.16 25.04
C GLU A 440 -21.07 -39.64 23.94
N VAL A 441 -20.53 -39.71 22.74
CA VAL A 441 -20.88 -40.53 21.54
C VAL A 441 -19.99 -40.00 20.40
N GLY A 442 -19.00 -40.62 19.82
CA GLY A 442 -18.95 -41.87 19.16
C GLY A 442 -19.22 -41.72 17.66
N PHE A 443 -18.11 -41.78 16.87
CA PHE A 443 -18.04 -42.24 15.46
C PHE A 443 -19.32 -42.25 14.61
N PHE A 444 -19.26 -41.55 13.44
CA PHE A 444 -19.43 -42.19 12.13
C PHE A 444 -19.18 -41.20 10.97
N ARG A 445 -18.22 -41.64 10.09
CA ARG A 445 -17.92 -41.34 8.69
C ARG A 445 -17.47 -39.92 8.29
#